data_6db373662556c64b5817b1c492cf546e
#
_entry.id   6db373662556c64b5817b1c492cf546e
#
_cell.length_a   1.000
_cell.length_b   1.000
_cell.length_c   1.000
_cell.angle_alpha   90.00
_cell.angle_beta   90.00
_cell.angle_gamma   90.00
#
_symmetry.space_group_name_H-M   'P 1'
#
loop_
_entity.id
_entity.type
_entity.pdbx_description
1 polymer ?
#
loop_
_entity_poly.entity_id
_entity_poly.type
_entity_poly.pdbx_seq_one_letter_code
_entity_poly.pdbx_strand_id
1 'polypeptide(L)'
;MNWRTPLGVGVALLLPLPLVLILGGTLQPEQPEHFRGRPVSPLLSKEERGPLRTYHRNCTRSADCEAPLGCLMDARAHAQYCADSQCITDAQCEDGQHCRLLATEGPGPMVRYCLLLGVRTEGERCIKVPASREEACAPGLICGSRDGFCARTCSLTEPGSCAPNFFCADTQPEPLCLPTCEKSGCPEGQHCIRHEQGASACARVFGPQCQQTPCPSGQTCEFMHATHLPDRIWSECEQRCGKDFPPCPDGLVCDGWACEQPCDPKGPNTCDEAYRCFQRRPSSPWVCHPDW
;
A
#
# COMPACT_ATOMS: atom_id res chain seq x y z
N MET A 1 -36.47 -36.20 -46.16
CA MET A 1 -36.08 -34.87 -45.60
C MET A 1 -35.94 -35.02 -44.09
N ASN A 2 -34.70 -35.07 -43.59
CA ASN A 2 -34.40 -35.35 -42.17
C ASN A 2 -34.37 -34.03 -41.37
N TRP A 3 -35.35 -33.84 -40.53
CA TRP A 3 -35.59 -32.65 -39.68
C TRP A 3 -34.97 -32.77 -38.29
N ARG A 4 -33.81 -33.42 -38.13
CA ARG A 4 -33.19 -33.67 -36.80
C ARG A 4 -31.94 -32.86 -36.46
N THR A 5 -31.51 -31.94 -37.32
CA THR A 5 -30.23 -31.23 -37.12
C THR A 5 -30.29 -29.82 -36.51
N PRO A 6 -31.40 -29.07 -36.44
CA PRO A 6 -31.30 -27.71 -35.86
C PRO A 6 -31.46 -27.65 -34.34
N LEU A 7 -32.01 -28.69 -33.65
CA LEU A 7 -32.21 -28.65 -32.21
C LEU A 7 -30.93 -28.90 -31.40
N GLY A 8 -29.98 -29.68 -31.93
CA GLY A 8 -28.73 -30.00 -31.23
C GLY A 8 -27.74 -28.84 -31.17
N VAL A 9 -27.71 -27.98 -32.19
CA VAL A 9 -26.79 -26.83 -32.24
C VAL A 9 -27.26 -25.69 -31.32
N GLY A 10 -28.57 -25.50 -31.19
CA GLY A 10 -29.12 -24.47 -30.29
C GLY A 10 -28.86 -24.74 -28.78
N VAL A 11 -28.91 -26.04 -28.39
CA VAL A 11 -28.66 -26.42 -27.00
C VAL A 11 -27.18 -26.36 -26.65
N ALA A 12 -26.28 -26.64 -27.58
CA ALA A 12 -24.84 -26.57 -27.37
C ALA A 12 -24.31 -25.13 -27.24
N LEU A 13 -25.02 -24.14 -27.84
CA LEU A 13 -24.64 -22.71 -27.71
C LEU A 13 -25.26 -22.04 -26.48
N LEU A 14 -26.36 -22.57 -25.91
CA LEU A 14 -27.01 -21.98 -24.73
C LEU A 14 -26.39 -22.43 -23.39
N LEU A 15 -25.73 -23.59 -23.34
CA LEU A 15 -25.11 -24.11 -22.12
C LEU A 15 -23.85 -23.37 -21.69
N PRO A 16 -22.92 -22.90 -22.54
CA PRO A 16 -21.75 -22.15 -22.11
C PRO A 16 -22.06 -20.70 -21.74
N LEU A 17 -23.16 -20.11 -22.23
CA LEU A 17 -23.48 -18.70 -21.94
C LEU A 17 -23.73 -18.41 -20.45
N PRO A 18 -24.54 -19.18 -19.71
CA PRO A 18 -24.69 -18.95 -18.26
C PRO A 18 -23.41 -19.28 -17.48
N LEU A 19 -22.60 -20.25 -17.93
CA LEU A 19 -21.33 -20.56 -17.28
C LEU A 19 -20.30 -19.42 -17.45
N VAL A 20 -20.24 -18.80 -18.65
CA VAL A 20 -19.40 -17.61 -18.90
C VAL A 20 -19.89 -16.40 -18.10
N LEU A 21 -21.19 -16.22 -17.94
CA LEU A 21 -21.74 -15.13 -17.12
C LEU A 21 -21.48 -15.35 -15.61
N ILE A 22 -21.55 -16.59 -15.13
CA ILE A 22 -21.26 -16.93 -13.74
C ILE A 22 -19.74 -16.76 -13.49
N LEU A 23 -18.89 -17.28 -14.34
CA LEU A 23 -17.43 -17.14 -14.22
C LEU A 23 -16.97 -15.68 -14.44
N GLY A 24 -17.59 -14.96 -15.38
CA GLY A 24 -17.32 -13.54 -15.59
C GLY A 24 -17.72 -12.67 -14.41
N GLY A 25 -18.81 -13.02 -13.71
CA GLY A 25 -19.24 -12.33 -12.49
C GLY A 25 -18.32 -12.58 -11.29
N THR A 26 -17.67 -13.76 -11.22
CA THR A 26 -16.73 -14.10 -10.13
C THR A 26 -15.30 -13.61 -10.39
N LEU A 27 -14.99 -13.23 -11.63
CA LEU A 27 -13.67 -12.72 -12.04
C LEU A 27 -13.69 -11.19 -12.26
N GLN A 28 -14.74 -10.50 -11.87
CA GLN A 28 -14.66 -9.04 -11.85
C GLN A 28 -13.56 -8.66 -10.87
N PRO A 29 -12.49 -7.95 -11.33
CA PRO A 29 -11.53 -7.38 -10.40
C PRO A 29 -12.31 -6.52 -9.42
N GLU A 30 -12.02 -6.66 -8.14
CA GLU A 30 -12.57 -5.79 -7.11
C GLU A 30 -12.44 -4.35 -7.60
N GLN A 31 -13.56 -3.72 -7.91
CA GLN A 31 -13.54 -2.33 -8.34
C GLN A 31 -12.90 -1.54 -7.22
N PRO A 32 -11.91 -0.69 -7.51
CA PRO A 32 -11.30 0.15 -6.48
C PRO A 32 -12.42 0.86 -5.75
N GLU A 33 -12.51 0.63 -4.45
CA GLU A 33 -13.56 1.18 -3.60
C GLU A 33 -13.61 2.69 -3.80
N HIS A 34 -14.70 3.18 -4.38
CA HIS A 34 -14.91 4.61 -4.58
C HIS A 34 -15.18 5.24 -3.21
N PHE A 35 -14.18 5.87 -2.63
CA PHE A 35 -14.29 6.61 -1.37
C PHE A 35 -15.15 7.89 -1.52
N ARG A 36 -15.42 8.35 -2.74
CA ARG A 36 -16.31 9.48 -3.00
C ARG A 36 -17.71 9.15 -2.50
N GLY A 37 -18.16 9.93 -1.50
CA GLY A 37 -19.48 9.74 -0.88
C GLY A 37 -19.47 8.88 0.39
N ARG A 38 -18.32 8.40 0.87
CA ARG A 38 -18.26 7.76 2.19
C ARG A 38 -18.54 8.80 3.28
N PRO A 39 -19.37 8.43 4.28
CA PRO A 39 -19.62 9.33 5.40
C PRO A 39 -18.35 9.58 6.20
N VAL A 40 -18.26 10.73 6.84
CA VAL A 40 -17.19 11.02 7.79
C VAL A 40 -17.71 10.70 9.18
N SER A 41 -16.97 9.90 9.95
CA SER A 41 -17.27 9.64 11.35
C SER A 41 -17.25 10.96 12.13
N PRO A 42 -18.27 11.25 12.95
CA PRO A 42 -18.30 12.46 13.75
C PRO A 42 -17.19 12.45 14.82
N LEU A 43 -16.90 13.62 15.36
CA LEU A 43 -16.16 13.74 16.62
C LEU A 43 -17.16 13.47 17.76
N LEU A 44 -17.04 12.31 18.40
CA LEU A 44 -17.95 11.90 19.47
C LEU A 44 -17.50 12.49 20.83
N SER A 45 -18.46 12.82 21.66
CA SER A 45 -18.23 13.13 23.07
C SER A 45 -17.88 11.86 23.86
N LYS A 46 -17.38 12.04 25.08
CA LYS A 46 -17.08 10.91 25.98
C LYS A 46 -18.33 10.07 26.28
N GLU A 47 -19.47 10.73 26.42
CA GLU A 47 -20.77 10.12 26.69
C GLU A 47 -21.28 9.28 25.51
N GLU A 48 -21.05 9.76 24.28
CA GLU A 48 -21.40 9.05 23.06
C GLU A 48 -20.48 7.86 22.76
N ARG A 49 -19.19 7.96 23.16
CA ARG A 49 -18.22 6.84 23.03
C ARG A 49 -18.50 5.71 24.04
N GLY A 50 -18.98 6.06 25.25
CA GLY A 50 -19.18 5.10 26.34
C GLY A 50 -19.98 3.86 26.01
N PRO A 51 -21.10 3.93 25.28
CA PRO A 51 -21.90 2.77 24.90
C PRO A 51 -21.31 1.94 23.75
N LEU A 52 -20.31 2.46 23.01
CA LEU A 52 -19.74 1.77 21.84
C LEU A 52 -18.77 0.67 22.30
N ARG A 53 -19.15 -0.58 22.13
CA ARG A 53 -18.40 -1.74 22.60
C ARG A 53 -17.07 -1.95 21.87
N THR A 54 -16.99 -1.48 20.60
CA THR A 54 -15.82 -1.65 19.76
C THR A 54 -14.88 -0.45 19.79
N TYR A 55 -15.23 0.63 20.50
CA TYR A 55 -14.36 1.81 20.60
C TYR A 55 -12.97 1.44 21.16
N HIS A 56 -11.90 1.80 20.42
CA HIS A 56 -10.50 1.41 20.68
C HIS A 56 -10.24 -0.12 20.70
N ARG A 57 -11.14 -0.94 20.17
CA ARG A 57 -10.90 -2.38 19.97
C ARG A 57 -10.16 -2.61 18.65
N ASN A 58 -9.31 -3.64 18.63
CA ASN A 58 -8.63 -4.07 17.41
C ASN A 58 -9.65 -4.45 16.34
N CYS A 59 -9.34 -4.10 15.10
CA CYS A 59 -10.13 -4.41 13.91
C CYS A 59 -9.22 -4.79 12.75
N THR A 60 -9.77 -5.39 11.72
CA THR A 60 -9.09 -5.64 10.45
C THR A 60 -9.73 -4.85 9.30
N ARG A 61 -11.00 -4.45 9.49
CA ARG A 61 -11.78 -3.68 8.55
C ARG A 61 -12.89 -2.91 9.28
N SER A 62 -13.42 -1.87 8.66
CA SER A 62 -14.45 -1.03 9.28
C SER A 62 -15.75 -1.78 9.60
N ALA A 63 -16.02 -2.92 8.95
CA ALA A 63 -17.16 -3.77 9.30
C ALA A 63 -17.06 -4.42 10.70
N ASP A 64 -15.85 -4.45 11.29
CA ASP A 64 -15.63 -4.96 12.64
C ASP A 64 -15.97 -3.92 13.71
N CYS A 65 -16.25 -2.67 13.29
CA CYS A 65 -16.52 -1.53 14.16
C CYS A 65 -18.02 -1.20 14.20
N GLU A 66 -18.54 -0.87 15.39
CA GLU A 66 -19.91 -0.33 15.52
C GLU A 66 -19.97 1.06 14.90
N ALA A 67 -21.04 1.33 14.14
CA ALA A 67 -21.26 2.68 13.60
C ALA A 67 -21.37 3.72 14.75
N PRO A 68 -20.76 4.91 14.60
CA PRO A 68 -20.19 5.49 13.39
C PRO A 68 -18.66 5.32 13.28
N LEU A 69 -18.05 4.36 14.00
CA LEU A 69 -16.61 4.14 14.03
C LEU A 69 -16.08 3.56 12.71
N GLY A 70 -14.83 3.88 12.39
CA GLY A 70 -14.07 3.28 11.29
C GLY A 70 -12.81 2.58 11.79
N CYS A 71 -12.33 1.57 11.05
CA CYS A 71 -11.08 0.88 11.37
C CYS A 71 -9.89 1.69 10.86
N LEU A 72 -9.13 2.28 11.77
CA LEU A 72 -7.98 3.13 11.47
C LEU A 72 -6.68 2.38 11.76
N MET A 73 -5.73 2.41 10.80
CA MET A 73 -4.35 2.00 11.03
C MET A 73 -3.60 3.14 11.72
N ASP A 74 -3.09 2.91 12.91
CA ASP A 74 -2.16 3.81 13.60
C ASP A 74 -0.74 3.22 13.59
N ALA A 75 0.13 3.79 12.77
CA ALA A 75 1.52 3.33 12.65
C ALA A 75 2.30 3.52 13.97
N ARG A 76 1.95 4.51 14.79
CA ARG A 76 2.59 4.74 16.10
C ARG A 76 2.29 3.64 17.10
N ALA A 77 1.05 3.14 17.06
CA ALA A 77 0.62 2.02 17.90
C ALA A 77 0.93 0.65 17.28
N HIS A 78 1.37 0.60 16.01
CA HIS A 78 1.49 -0.62 15.20
C HIS A 78 0.22 -1.49 15.26
N ALA A 79 -0.95 -0.83 15.26
CA ALA A 79 -2.24 -1.49 15.45
C ALA A 79 -3.33 -0.85 14.60
N GLN A 80 -4.34 -1.65 14.29
CA GLN A 80 -5.60 -1.18 13.72
C GLN A 80 -6.67 -1.22 14.81
N TYR A 81 -7.41 -0.13 14.97
CA TYR A 81 -8.47 -0.05 15.97
C TYR A 81 -9.66 0.78 15.49
N CYS A 82 -10.83 0.52 16.06
CA CYS A 82 -12.05 1.24 15.79
C CYS A 82 -11.98 2.64 16.42
N ALA A 83 -12.08 3.68 15.60
CA ALA A 83 -11.98 5.08 16.02
C ALA A 83 -13.08 5.95 15.38
N ASP A 84 -13.44 7.00 16.08
CA ASP A 84 -14.14 8.17 15.57
C ASP A 84 -13.16 9.28 15.16
N SER A 85 -13.67 10.41 14.66
CA SER A 85 -12.84 11.57 14.37
C SER A 85 -12.28 12.19 15.65
N GLN A 86 -11.03 12.66 15.60
CA GLN A 86 -10.35 13.34 16.70
C GLN A 86 -10.47 14.87 16.62
N CYS A 87 -10.77 15.39 15.43
CA CYS A 87 -10.82 16.81 15.14
C CYS A 87 -11.85 17.13 14.05
N ILE A 88 -12.23 18.38 13.94
CA ILE A 88 -12.99 18.95 12.82
C ILE A 88 -12.10 19.97 12.08
N THR A 89 -11.27 20.70 12.83
CA THR A 89 -10.35 21.73 12.33
C THR A 89 -8.98 21.57 12.96
N ASP A 90 -7.97 22.22 12.38
CA ASP A 90 -6.58 22.21 12.89
C ASP A 90 -6.49 22.77 14.32
N ALA A 91 -7.35 23.71 14.69
CA ALA A 91 -7.39 24.31 16.03
C ALA A 91 -7.71 23.32 17.18
N GLN A 92 -8.19 22.13 16.85
CA GLN A 92 -8.48 21.06 17.83
C GLN A 92 -7.32 20.08 18.00
N CYS A 93 -6.26 20.24 17.21
CA CYS A 93 -5.05 19.44 17.30
C CYS A 93 -3.99 20.15 18.15
N GLU A 94 -3.05 19.37 18.68
CA GLU A 94 -1.90 19.93 19.40
C GLU A 94 -0.99 20.73 18.46
N ASP A 95 -0.15 21.60 19.04
CA ASP A 95 0.84 22.36 18.28
C ASP A 95 1.74 21.43 17.43
N GLY A 96 1.91 21.80 16.18
CA GLY A 96 2.67 20.99 15.23
C GLY A 96 1.90 19.82 14.61
N GLN A 97 0.60 19.76 14.83
CA GLN A 97 -0.32 18.82 14.17
C GLN A 97 -1.37 19.55 13.34
N HIS A 98 -1.97 18.83 12.42
CA HIS A 98 -3.11 19.30 11.62
C HIS A 98 -4.17 18.21 11.48
N CYS A 99 -5.43 18.64 11.33
CA CYS A 99 -6.58 17.78 11.15
C CYS A 99 -6.68 17.30 9.71
N ARG A 100 -6.57 16.01 9.47
CA ARG A 100 -6.64 15.42 8.11
C ARG A 100 -7.66 14.30 8.04
N LEU A 101 -8.31 14.21 6.88
CA LEU A 101 -9.25 13.16 6.58
C LEU A 101 -8.48 11.91 6.13
N LEU A 102 -8.69 10.80 6.81
CA LEU A 102 -8.08 9.50 6.52
C LEU A 102 -9.12 8.50 6.08
N ALA A 103 -8.77 7.70 5.07
CA ALA A 103 -9.52 6.51 4.74
C ALA A 103 -9.32 5.44 5.82
N THR A 104 -10.38 4.74 6.16
CA THR A 104 -10.37 3.58 7.05
C THR A 104 -10.27 2.28 6.25
N GLU A 105 -9.87 1.21 6.89
CA GLU A 105 -9.72 -0.10 6.25
C GLU A 105 -11.07 -0.68 5.83
N GLY A 106 -11.17 -1.07 4.55
CA GLY A 106 -12.39 -1.57 3.93
C GLY A 106 -13.51 -0.51 3.80
N PRO A 107 -14.71 -0.91 3.38
CA PRO A 107 -15.86 -0.02 3.25
C PRO A 107 -16.36 0.42 4.64
N GLY A 108 -16.31 1.72 4.94
CA GLY A 108 -16.71 2.30 6.22
C GLY A 108 -16.56 3.82 6.21
N PRO A 109 -16.85 4.51 7.32
CA PRO A 109 -16.70 5.95 7.38
C PRO A 109 -15.23 6.34 7.28
N MET A 110 -14.96 7.52 6.74
CA MET A 110 -13.66 8.17 6.88
C MET A 110 -13.55 8.80 8.27
N VAL A 111 -12.33 9.00 8.78
CA VAL A 111 -12.10 9.65 10.07
C VAL A 111 -11.17 10.86 9.91
N ARG A 112 -11.41 11.91 10.70
CA ARG A 112 -10.46 13.01 10.82
C ARG A 112 -9.51 12.75 11.99
N TYR A 113 -8.24 12.88 11.72
CA TYR A 113 -7.17 12.53 12.66
C TYR A 113 -6.14 13.66 12.75
N CYS A 114 -5.62 13.91 13.94
CA CYS A 114 -4.55 14.89 14.15
C CYS A 114 -3.20 14.28 13.77
N LEU A 115 -2.65 14.71 12.64
CA LEU A 115 -1.38 14.22 12.10
C LEU A 115 -0.26 15.22 12.34
N LEU A 116 0.95 14.72 12.60
CA LEU A 116 2.15 15.52 12.72
C LEU A 116 2.44 16.29 11.43
N LEU A 117 2.82 17.55 11.57
CA LEU A 117 3.48 18.33 10.52
C LEU A 117 4.96 17.96 10.51
N GLY A 118 5.47 17.61 9.36
CA GLY A 118 6.83 17.13 9.19
C GLY A 118 7.70 17.98 8.28
N VAL A 119 8.73 17.32 7.75
CA VAL A 119 9.78 17.95 6.93
C VAL A 119 9.83 17.41 5.51
N ARG A 120 9.08 16.35 5.20
CA ARG A 120 9.09 15.74 3.85
C ARG A 120 8.50 16.69 2.83
N THR A 121 9.24 16.92 1.77
CA THR A 121 8.85 17.78 0.66
C THR A 121 7.98 17.05 -0.36
N GLU A 122 7.42 17.78 -1.33
CA GLU A 122 6.56 17.23 -2.36
C GLU A 122 7.30 16.17 -3.19
N GLY A 123 6.67 15.01 -3.36
CA GLY A 123 7.23 13.85 -4.06
C GLY A 123 8.11 12.94 -3.19
N GLU A 124 8.44 13.33 -1.96
CA GLU A 124 9.12 12.44 -1.04
C GLU A 124 8.15 11.44 -0.39
N ARG A 125 8.70 10.30 -0.01
CA ARG A 125 7.91 9.25 0.65
C ARG A 125 7.54 9.65 2.07
N CYS A 126 6.35 9.23 2.49
CA CYS A 126 5.79 9.53 3.80
C CYS A 126 5.02 8.33 4.38
N ILE A 127 4.69 8.42 5.66
CA ILE A 127 3.74 7.53 6.33
C ILE A 127 2.42 8.28 6.52
N LYS A 128 1.29 7.62 6.26
CA LYS A 128 -0.05 8.23 6.41
C LYS A 128 -0.34 8.70 7.82
N VAL A 129 0.06 7.90 8.82
CA VAL A 129 -0.05 8.24 10.25
C VAL A 129 1.37 8.19 10.83
N PRO A 130 2.16 9.27 10.67
CA PRO A 130 3.57 9.27 11.01
C PRO A 130 3.79 9.21 12.52
N ALA A 131 4.81 8.46 12.95
CA ALA A 131 5.26 8.42 14.33
C ALA A 131 6.22 9.58 14.65
N SER A 132 6.89 10.13 13.64
CA SER A 132 7.86 11.21 13.77
C SER A 132 7.68 12.29 12.68
N ARG A 133 8.31 13.45 12.89
CA ARG A 133 8.30 14.55 11.92
C ARG A 133 9.07 14.21 10.63
N GLU A 134 10.05 13.34 10.73
CA GLU A 134 10.88 12.88 9.61
C GLU A 134 10.07 11.98 8.67
N GLU A 135 8.97 11.41 9.12
CA GLU A 135 8.07 10.56 8.32
C GLU A 135 6.88 11.33 7.76
N ALA A 136 6.63 12.53 8.30
CA ALA A 136 5.50 13.36 8.00
C ALA A 136 5.80 14.38 6.87
N CYS A 137 4.75 14.77 6.15
CA CYS A 137 4.82 15.79 5.12
C CYS A 137 4.95 17.20 5.70
N ALA A 138 5.64 18.08 4.98
CA ALA A 138 5.74 19.50 5.27
C ALA A 138 4.34 20.17 5.20
N PRO A 139 4.19 21.37 5.81
CA PRO A 139 2.93 22.10 5.76
C PRO A 139 2.39 22.30 4.33
N GLY A 140 1.09 22.12 4.16
CA GLY A 140 0.42 22.24 2.86
C GLY A 140 0.46 20.98 1.99
N LEU A 141 1.14 19.92 2.43
CA LEU A 141 1.19 18.62 1.75
C LEU A 141 0.39 17.57 2.52
N ILE A 142 -0.07 16.57 1.78
CA ILE A 142 -0.84 15.43 2.27
C ILE A 142 -0.05 14.16 1.93
N CYS A 143 0.07 13.24 2.88
CA CYS A 143 0.59 11.92 2.60
C CYS A 143 -0.49 11.10 1.90
N GLY A 144 -0.43 11.04 0.60
CA GLY A 144 -1.41 10.41 -0.26
C GLY A 144 -0.85 9.22 -1.00
N SER A 145 -1.72 8.58 -1.77
CA SER A 145 -1.48 7.33 -2.49
C SER A 145 -1.27 6.11 -1.58
N ARG A 146 -1.31 4.93 -2.17
CA ARG A 146 -1.07 3.68 -1.44
C ARG A 146 0.38 3.54 -1.00
N ASP A 147 1.29 4.03 -1.85
CA ASP A 147 2.74 3.98 -1.61
C ASP A 147 3.29 5.11 -0.73
N GLY A 148 2.44 6.06 -0.32
CA GLY A 148 2.79 7.15 0.58
C GLY A 148 3.77 8.17 -0.04
N PHE A 149 3.25 9.16 -0.76
CA PHE A 149 4.00 10.33 -1.23
C PHE A 149 3.40 11.61 -0.67
N CYS A 150 4.25 12.53 -0.24
CA CYS A 150 3.84 13.88 0.11
C CYS A 150 3.43 14.63 -1.15
N ALA A 151 2.20 15.07 -1.20
CA ALA A 151 1.60 15.64 -2.39
C ALA A 151 0.67 16.80 -2.05
N ARG A 152 0.56 17.77 -2.97
CA ARG A 152 -0.49 18.78 -2.93
C ARG A 152 -1.73 18.29 -3.66
N THR A 153 -2.86 18.87 -3.32
CA THR A 153 -4.11 18.64 -4.06
C THR A 153 -4.06 19.23 -5.46
N CYS A 154 -4.77 18.62 -6.39
CA CYS A 154 -4.87 19.09 -7.77
C CYS A 154 -6.31 18.98 -8.31
N SER A 155 -6.53 19.52 -9.50
CA SER A 155 -7.79 19.42 -10.23
C SER A 155 -7.62 18.51 -11.44
N LEU A 156 -8.42 17.42 -11.52
CA LEU A 156 -8.42 16.52 -12.68
C LEU A 156 -8.91 17.19 -13.96
N THR A 157 -9.65 18.31 -13.84
CA THR A 157 -10.20 19.05 -14.98
C THR A 157 -9.35 20.23 -15.42
N GLU A 158 -8.31 20.57 -14.65
CA GLU A 158 -7.48 21.77 -14.90
C GLU A 158 -6.06 21.34 -15.29
N PRO A 159 -5.72 21.40 -16.60
CA PRO A 159 -4.38 21.08 -17.07
C PRO A 159 -3.32 21.96 -16.38
N GLY A 160 -2.21 21.36 -15.95
CA GLY A 160 -1.12 22.09 -15.32
C GLY A 160 -1.34 22.42 -13.85
N SER A 161 -2.34 21.82 -13.18
CA SER A 161 -2.57 21.95 -11.74
C SER A 161 -1.42 21.39 -10.88
N CYS A 162 -0.53 20.58 -11.47
CA CYS A 162 0.69 20.05 -10.83
C CYS A 162 1.95 20.71 -11.39
N ALA A 163 3.01 20.76 -10.57
CA ALA A 163 4.33 21.20 -10.95
C ALA A 163 4.96 20.27 -12.03
N PRO A 164 6.01 20.72 -12.76
CA PRO A 164 6.78 19.83 -13.64
C PRO A 164 7.23 18.56 -12.91
N ASN A 165 7.23 17.42 -13.61
CA ASN A 165 7.53 16.09 -13.08
C ASN A 165 6.51 15.56 -12.07
N PHE A 166 5.30 16.14 -12.05
CA PHE A 166 4.15 15.63 -11.32
C PHE A 166 2.95 15.55 -12.27
N PHE A 167 2.02 14.64 -11.96
CA PHE A 167 0.75 14.52 -12.66
C PHE A 167 -0.39 14.42 -11.65
N CYS A 168 -1.57 14.93 -12.03
CA CYS A 168 -2.75 14.84 -11.18
C CYS A 168 -3.35 13.44 -11.27
N ALA A 169 -3.25 12.68 -10.18
CA ALA A 169 -3.82 11.35 -10.04
C ALA A 169 -5.16 11.41 -9.29
N ASP A 170 -6.13 10.60 -9.72
CA ASP A 170 -7.40 10.45 -9.02
C ASP A 170 -7.21 9.56 -7.79
N THR A 171 -6.66 10.16 -6.74
CA THR A 171 -6.44 9.50 -5.45
C THR A 171 -7.60 9.77 -4.49
N GLN A 172 -7.55 9.14 -3.32
CA GLN A 172 -8.59 9.28 -2.30
C GLN A 172 -7.97 9.80 -0.99
N PRO A 173 -8.62 10.72 -0.28
CA PRO A 173 -9.98 11.27 -0.49
C PRO A 173 -10.11 12.32 -1.58
N GLU A 174 -9.02 12.86 -2.07
CA GLU A 174 -8.95 13.95 -3.06
C GLU A 174 -7.83 13.71 -4.08
N PRO A 175 -7.93 14.27 -5.31
CA PRO A 175 -6.88 14.15 -6.31
C PRO A 175 -5.57 14.79 -5.84
N LEU A 176 -4.44 14.12 -6.11
CA LEU A 176 -3.10 14.54 -5.67
C LEU A 176 -2.10 14.58 -6.80
N CYS A 177 -1.14 15.51 -6.71
CA CYS A 177 0.00 15.60 -7.60
C CYS A 177 1.02 14.52 -7.24
N LEU A 178 1.02 13.38 -7.94
CA LEU A 178 1.98 12.31 -7.74
C LEU A 178 3.24 12.51 -8.59
N PRO A 179 4.44 12.15 -8.09
CA PRO A 179 5.69 12.31 -8.82
C PRO A 179 5.78 11.37 -10.03
N THR A 180 6.51 11.83 -11.05
CA THR A 180 6.90 11.00 -12.21
C THR A 180 8.31 11.34 -12.68
N CYS A 181 9.14 10.31 -12.81
CA CYS A 181 10.52 10.43 -13.31
C CYS A 181 10.70 9.88 -14.73
N GLU A 182 9.66 9.34 -15.35
CA GLU A 182 9.77 8.67 -16.66
C GLU A 182 10.24 9.60 -17.79
N LYS A 183 9.93 10.91 -17.69
CA LYS A 183 10.33 11.90 -18.69
C LYS A 183 11.57 12.69 -18.30
N SER A 184 11.75 12.97 -17.02
CA SER A 184 12.86 13.76 -16.51
C SER A 184 14.15 12.96 -16.34
N GLY A 185 14.05 11.64 -16.24
CA GLY A 185 15.14 10.78 -15.82
C GLY A 185 15.49 10.94 -14.35
N CYS A 186 16.50 10.21 -13.90
CA CYS A 186 16.98 10.24 -12.51
C CYS A 186 18.44 10.67 -12.41
N PRO A 187 18.88 11.19 -11.25
CA PRO A 187 20.30 11.40 -10.95
C PRO A 187 21.14 10.14 -11.17
N GLU A 188 22.44 10.33 -11.34
CA GLU A 188 23.39 9.23 -11.50
C GLU A 188 23.30 8.25 -10.32
N GLY A 189 23.29 6.95 -10.63
CA GLY A 189 23.18 5.87 -9.64
C GLY A 189 21.76 5.64 -9.11
N GLN A 190 20.76 6.37 -9.58
CA GLN A 190 19.36 6.14 -9.28
C GLN A 190 18.58 5.67 -10.50
N HIS A 191 17.51 4.92 -10.26
CA HIS A 191 16.60 4.39 -11.26
C HIS A 191 15.18 4.90 -11.04
N CYS A 192 14.46 5.13 -12.13
CA CYS A 192 13.05 5.51 -12.07
C CYS A 192 12.23 4.25 -11.78
N ILE A 193 11.68 4.17 -10.58
CA ILE A 193 10.88 3.04 -10.09
C ILE A 193 9.42 3.41 -10.14
N ARG A 194 8.63 2.56 -10.81
CA ARG A 194 7.18 2.69 -10.88
C ARG A 194 6.54 2.14 -9.63
N HIS A 195 5.61 2.91 -9.11
CA HIS A 195 4.76 2.59 -7.98
C HIS A 195 3.32 2.39 -8.43
N GLU A 196 2.46 2.00 -7.51
CA GLU A 196 1.02 1.94 -7.78
C GLU A 196 0.46 3.32 -8.18
N GLN A 197 -0.72 3.31 -8.79
CA GLN A 197 -1.43 4.52 -9.26
C GLN A 197 -0.65 5.37 -10.28
N GLY A 198 0.38 4.81 -10.92
CA GLY A 198 1.16 5.49 -11.97
C GLY A 198 2.24 6.44 -11.44
N ALA A 199 2.40 6.57 -10.13
CA ALA A 199 3.52 7.31 -9.57
C ALA A 199 4.84 6.65 -9.95
N SER A 200 5.90 7.45 -10.11
CA SER A 200 7.25 6.94 -10.24
C SER A 200 8.26 7.89 -9.57
N ALA A 201 9.23 7.33 -8.89
CA ALA A 201 10.22 8.07 -8.13
C ALA A 201 11.64 7.55 -8.38
N CYS A 202 12.61 8.44 -8.29
CA CYS A 202 14.02 8.07 -8.41
C CYS A 202 14.51 7.45 -7.11
N ALA A 203 15.12 6.27 -7.20
CA ALA A 203 15.72 5.60 -6.06
C ALA A 203 16.99 4.82 -6.45
N ARG A 204 17.89 4.66 -5.50
CA ARG A 204 18.97 3.66 -5.60
C ARG A 204 18.36 2.29 -5.35
N VAL A 205 18.55 1.37 -6.28
CA VAL A 205 17.99 0.02 -6.21
C VAL A 205 19.08 -0.94 -5.76
N PHE A 206 18.80 -1.71 -4.73
CA PHE A 206 19.62 -2.83 -4.25
C PHE A 206 18.92 -4.14 -4.64
N GLY A 207 19.71 -5.16 -5.02
CA GLY A 207 19.18 -6.42 -5.54
C GLY A 207 18.86 -6.38 -7.04
N PRO A 208 18.14 -7.40 -7.55
CA PRO A 208 17.80 -7.49 -8.97
C PRO A 208 16.80 -6.40 -9.36
N GLN A 209 17.05 -5.71 -10.48
CA GLN A 209 16.12 -4.70 -11.01
C GLN A 209 14.95 -5.39 -11.75
N CYS A 210 14.07 -6.01 -10.99
CA CYS A 210 13.04 -6.88 -11.56
C CYS A 210 11.93 -6.14 -12.34
N GLN A 211 11.82 -4.82 -12.25
CA GLN A 211 11.00 -4.03 -13.19
C GLN A 211 11.62 -3.93 -14.59
N GLN A 212 12.94 -4.06 -14.72
CA GLN A 212 13.65 -4.02 -16.00
C GLN A 212 13.93 -5.42 -16.53
N THR A 213 14.32 -6.33 -15.64
CA THR A 213 14.60 -7.73 -15.97
C THR A 213 13.62 -8.62 -15.24
N PRO A 214 12.62 -9.20 -15.92
CA PRO A 214 11.60 -10.03 -15.28
C PRO A 214 12.20 -11.14 -14.43
N CYS A 215 11.56 -11.40 -13.29
CA CYS A 215 11.94 -12.50 -12.41
C CYS A 215 11.80 -13.86 -13.09
N PRO A 216 12.55 -14.88 -12.65
CA PRO A 216 12.36 -16.27 -13.06
C PRO A 216 10.89 -16.72 -12.91
N SER A 217 10.51 -17.74 -13.68
CA SER A 217 9.15 -18.28 -13.63
C SER A 217 8.79 -18.75 -12.22
N GLY A 218 7.63 -18.34 -11.73
CA GLY A 218 7.13 -18.67 -10.39
C GLY A 218 7.58 -17.70 -9.28
N GLN A 219 8.35 -16.67 -9.62
CA GLN A 219 8.73 -15.60 -8.71
C GLN A 219 8.01 -14.30 -9.05
N THR A 220 7.76 -13.48 -8.04
CA THR A 220 7.14 -12.16 -8.14
C THR A 220 8.16 -11.07 -7.83
N CYS A 221 8.12 -10.00 -8.63
CA CYS A 221 8.95 -8.83 -8.38
C CYS A 221 8.35 -8.03 -7.22
N GLU A 222 9.04 -7.99 -6.10
CA GLU A 222 8.64 -7.25 -4.91
C GLU A 222 9.61 -6.09 -4.64
N PHE A 223 9.06 -4.99 -4.13
CA PHE A 223 9.83 -3.82 -3.72
C PHE A 223 9.63 -3.53 -2.25
N MET A 224 10.72 -3.43 -1.55
CA MET A 224 10.75 -3.05 -0.14
C MET A 224 11.44 -1.70 0.02
N HIS A 225 10.93 -0.89 0.92
CA HIS A 225 11.49 0.43 1.20
C HIS A 225 11.31 0.78 2.67
N ALA A 226 12.32 1.41 3.22
CA ALA A 226 12.27 1.98 4.55
C ALA A 226 11.91 3.47 4.47
N THR A 227 11.00 3.90 5.31
CA THR A 227 10.52 5.29 5.31
C THR A 227 11.61 6.31 5.67
N HIS A 228 12.59 5.90 6.50
CA HIS A 228 13.71 6.75 6.88
C HIS A 228 14.82 6.80 5.83
N LEU A 229 14.76 5.94 4.80
CA LEU A 229 15.68 5.90 3.64
C LEU A 229 14.89 6.06 2.33
N PRO A 230 14.31 7.25 2.08
CA PRO A 230 13.32 7.45 1.01
C PRO A 230 13.89 7.31 -0.39
N ASP A 231 15.21 7.43 -0.55
CA ASP A 231 15.96 7.31 -1.79
C ASP A 231 16.46 5.88 -2.05
N ARG A 232 16.13 4.91 -1.21
CA ARG A 232 16.56 3.51 -1.31
C ARG A 232 15.39 2.56 -1.46
N ILE A 233 15.55 1.60 -2.35
CA ILE A 233 14.60 0.52 -2.60
C ILE A 233 15.37 -0.79 -2.69
N TRP A 234 14.88 -1.80 -2.00
CA TRP A 234 15.32 -3.18 -2.16
C TRP A 234 14.34 -3.90 -3.07
N SER A 235 14.89 -4.54 -4.07
CA SER A 235 14.12 -5.24 -5.10
C SER A 235 14.46 -6.72 -5.04
N GLU A 236 13.46 -7.56 -5.00
CA GLU A 236 13.62 -9.00 -4.89
C GLU A 236 12.70 -9.76 -5.85
N CYS A 237 13.17 -10.90 -6.31
CA CYS A 237 12.35 -11.87 -6.99
C CYS A 237 11.85 -12.88 -5.96
N GLU A 238 10.73 -12.56 -5.30
CA GLU A 238 10.18 -13.35 -4.20
C GLU A 238 9.46 -14.61 -4.70
N GLN A 239 9.76 -15.75 -4.15
CA GLN A 239 8.94 -16.96 -4.24
C GLN A 239 8.37 -17.28 -2.87
N ARG A 240 7.05 -17.32 -2.77
CA ARG A 240 6.37 -17.78 -1.56
C ARG A 240 6.72 -19.23 -1.25
N CYS A 241 6.88 -19.53 0.04
CA CYS A 241 7.17 -20.87 0.50
C CYS A 241 6.27 -21.28 1.67
N GLY A 242 6.18 -22.58 1.95
CA GLY A 242 5.35 -23.15 3.00
C GLY A 242 4.59 -24.38 2.50
N LYS A 243 3.62 -24.84 3.29
CA LYS A 243 2.92 -26.11 3.06
C LYS A 243 2.19 -26.16 1.70
N ASP A 244 1.64 -25.03 1.26
CA ASP A 244 0.79 -24.94 0.05
C ASP A 244 1.55 -24.35 -1.16
N PHE A 245 2.85 -24.15 -1.03
CA PHE A 245 3.70 -23.56 -2.08
C PHE A 245 4.78 -24.55 -2.55
N PRO A 246 5.33 -24.36 -3.75
CA PRO A 246 6.46 -25.14 -4.23
C PRO A 246 7.66 -25.04 -3.27
N PRO A 247 8.53 -26.08 -3.23
CA PRO A 247 9.78 -26.00 -2.47
C PRO A 247 10.67 -24.87 -3.01
N CYS A 248 11.51 -24.34 -2.14
CA CYS A 248 12.47 -23.33 -2.57
C CYS A 248 13.46 -23.91 -3.59
N PRO A 249 13.91 -23.08 -4.55
CA PRO A 249 15.01 -23.41 -5.47
C PRO A 249 16.27 -23.79 -4.71
N ASP A 250 17.17 -24.51 -5.39
CA ASP A 250 18.47 -24.91 -4.84
C ASP A 250 19.25 -23.68 -4.33
N GLY A 251 19.79 -23.79 -3.12
CA GLY A 251 20.54 -22.74 -2.47
C GLY A 251 19.72 -21.74 -1.66
N LEU A 252 18.37 -21.76 -1.77
CA LEU A 252 17.47 -20.92 -0.97
C LEU A 252 16.79 -21.74 0.13
N VAL A 253 16.41 -21.07 1.22
CA VAL A 253 15.69 -21.66 2.35
C VAL A 253 14.41 -20.90 2.64
N CYS A 254 13.39 -21.61 3.13
CA CYS A 254 12.13 -20.99 3.53
C CYS A 254 12.26 -20.35 4.91
N ASP A 255 12.09 -19.04 5.02
CA ASP A 255 12.08 -18.30 6.29
C ASP A 255 10.74 -18.36 7.04
N GLY A 256 9.76 -19.05 6.45
CA GLY A 256 8.37 -19.16 6.89
C GLY A 256 7.41 -18.24 6.11
N TRP A 257 7.92 -17.51 5.13
CA TRP A 257 7.15 -16.65 4.24
C TRP A 257 7.64 -16.75 2.78
N ALA A 258 8.95 -16.56 2.57
CA ALA A 258 9.58 -16.55 1.26
C ALA A 258 10.85 -17.41 1.22
N CYS A 259 11.30 -17.73 0.02
CA CYS A 259 12.55 -18.42 -0.26
C CYS A 259 13.69 -17.41 -0.30
N GLU A 260 14.57 -17.45 0.69
CA GLU A 260 15.63 -16.48 0.92
C GLU A 260 17.01 -17.12 0.89
N GLN A 261 18.05 -16.31 0.61
CA GLN A 261 19.45 -16.75 0.68
C GLN A 261 19.84 -17.00 2.15
N PRO A 262 20.31 -18.21 2.51
CA PRO A 262 20.78 -18.49 3.87
C PRO A 262 22.09 -17.75 4.15
N CYS A 263 22.30 -17.38 5.42
CA CYS A 263 23.52 -16.74 5.90
C CYS A 263 23.94 -17.25 7.28
N ASP A 264 25.19 -17.05 7.66
CA ASP A 264 25.71 -17.37 9.00
C ASP A 264 25.89 -16.07 9.80
N PRO A 265 25.14 -15.85 10.90
CA PRO A 265 25.24 -14.63 11.72
C PRO A 265 26.59 -14.51 12.45
N LYS A 266 27.38 -15.58 12.53
CA LYS A 266 28.71 -15.61 13.16
C LYS A 266 29.86 -15.65 12.15
N GLY A 267 29.53 -15.90 10.89
CA GLY A 267 30.46 -15.94 9.77
C GLY A 267 30.70 -14.56 9.12
N PRO A 268 31.51 -14.53 8.06
CA PRO A 268 31.60 -13.33 7.23
C PRO A 268 30.23 -13.03 6.60
N ASN A 269 29.92 -11.74 6.43
CA ASN A 269 28.68 -11.35 5.74
C ASN A 269 28.73 -11.84 4.28
N THR A 270 27.85 -12.80 3.96
CA THR A 270 27.71 -13.37 2.61
C THR A 270 26.53 -12.76 1.86
N CYS A 271 25.81 -11.83 2.48
CA CYS A 271 24.69 -11.12 1.86
C CYS A 271 25.21 -10.04 0.90
N ASP A 272 24.41 -9.73 -0.10
CA ASP A 272 24.67 -8.66 -1.05
C ASP A 272 24.73 -7.27 -0.37
N GLU A 273 25.20 -6.28 -1.12
CA GLU A 273 25.25 -4.88 -0.64
C GLU A 273 23.89 -4.42 -0.14
N ALA A 274 23.85 -3.77 1.02
CA ALA A 274 22.67 -3.30 1.71
C ALA A 274 21.71 -4.41 2.21
N TYR A 275 22.23 -5.64 2.31
CA TYR A 275 21.55 -6.74 3.00
C TYR A 275 22.36 -7.18 4.21
N ARG A 276 21.66 -7.69 5.23
CA ARG A 276 22.27 -8.25 6.43
C ARG A 276 21.67 -9.60 6.79
N CYS A 277 22.46 -10.37 7.52
CA CYS A 277 21.99 -11.65 8.05
C CYS A 277 20.97 -11.42 9.18
N PHE A 278 19.75 -11.87 8.99
CA PHE A 278 18.62 -11.64 9.87
C PHE A 278 17.84 -12.94 10.13
N GLN A 279 17.21 -13.04 11.29
CA GLN A 279 16.33 -14.15 11.66
C GLN A 279 14.95 -13.58 12.00
N ARG A 280 13.95 -13.87 11.20
CA ARG A 280 12.58 -13.35 11.37
C ARG A 280 11.91 -13.82 12.65
N ARG A 281 12.16 -15.08 13.03
CA ARG A 281 11.64 -15.72 14.26
C ARG A 281 12.71 -16.64 14.85
N PRO A 282 12.71 -16.88 16.16
CA PRO A 282 13.70 -17.76 16.79
C PRO A 282 13.82 -19.17 16.19
N SER A 283 12.76 -19.66 15.53
CA SER A 283 12.72 -20.98 14.88
C SER A 283 12.95 -20.95 13.37
N SER A 284 13.04 -19.77 12.74
CA SER A 284 13.31 -19.67 11.30
C SER A 284 14.83 -19.72 11.01
N PRO A 285 15.25 -20.07 9.79
CA PRO A 285 16.65 -19.96 9.39
C PRO A 285 17.13 -18.51 9.42
N TRP A 286 18.44 -18.31 9.50
CA TRP A 286 19.09 -17.04 9.26
C TRP A 286 19.18 -16.81 7.76
N VAL A 287 18.73 -15.66 7.30
CA VAL A 287 18.64 -15.30 5.88
C VAL A 287 19.11 -13.88 5.63
N CYS A 288 19.53 -13.60 4.39
CA CYS A 288 19.84 -12.26 3.95
C CYS A 288 18.54 -11.45 3.81
N HIS A 289 18.44 -10.36 4.54
CA HIS A 289 17.28 -9.47 4.56
C HIS A 289 17.75 -8.03 4.36
N PRO A 290 16.98 -7.16 3.68
CA PRO A 290 17.30 -5.75 3.55
C PRO A 290 17.74 -5.09 4.85
N ASP A 291 18.81 -4.29 4.80
CA ASP A 291 19.36 -3.58 5.94
C ASP A 291 18.75 -2.17 6.03
N TRP A 292 17.56 -2.08 6.64
CA TRP A 292 16.89 -0.82 6.95
C TRP A 292 16.67 -0.62 8.43
#